data_a532c3042fe5f1c84a89e765845ef5f1
#
_entry.id   a532c3042fe5f1c84a89e765845ef5f1
#
_cell.length_a   1.000
_cell.length_b   1.000
_cell.length_c   1.000
_cell.angle_alpha   90.00
_cell.angle_beta   90.00
_cell.angle_gamma   90.00
#
_symmetry.space_group_name_H-M   'P 1'
#
loop_
_entity.id
_entity.type
_entity.pdbx_description
1 polymer ?
#
loop_
_entity_poly.entity_id
_entity_poly.type
_entity_poly.pdbx_seq_one_letter_code
_entity_poly.pdbx_strand_id
1 'polypeptide(L)'
;MSQFLEYLKMAVANIRANKMRSLLTMLGIIIGISSVILIMSVGNGAKNIITDEMADIGINQIAIYSYDDTNSYDITQEDIDALYDGVKGIRAISAGYGAEGSVMTQKGEFKANINGKMPDYQYFSKNGMLKGRYFTKKEYLAGQPLAIIGEKDAVRIFGSTDIVGKELDVTLYGKEMGLTIIGVEKASEDSMFSFTYENSPIELQIPLITFSTMYGMDTESFWQIMILTEEGEDTYRIASEASNLLERRHQCSGEDIYQVENFSDYMTTVDKVIGIVTTLVSFVAAISLLVGGIGVMNIMLVSVTERTREIGIRKALGAKTKSIMLQFLSESAIITLIGGVVGILLGIGGAFGVAKVIAMIQPAFAFTPSVSPAAVLVTT
;
A
#
# COMPACT_ATOMS: atom_id res chain seq x y z
N MET A 1 -43.13 5.87 -23.55
CA MET A 1 -42.95 5.15 -22.28
C MET A 1 -43.68 3.81 -22.20
N SER A 2 -44.85 3.65 -22.80
CA SER A 2 -45.63 2.39 -22.76
C SER A 2 -44.98 1.22 -23.52
N GLN A 3 -44.43 1.45 -24.69
CA GLN A 3 -43.81 0.40 -25.51
C GLN A 3 -42.57 -0.23 -24.85
N PHE A 4 -41.71 0.55 -24.17
CA PHE A 4 -40.56 0.04 -23.46
C PHE A 4 -40.94 -0.86 -22.28
N LEU A 5 -41.99 -0.49 -21.53
CA LEU A 5 -42.51 -1.31 -20.44
C LEU A 5 -43.11 -2.64 -20.93
N GLU A 6 -43.73 -2.66 -22.11
CA GLU A 6 -44.22 -3.90 -22.74
C GLU A 6 -43.08 -4.80 -23.16
N TYR A 7 -42.01 -4.25 -23.78
CA TYR A 7 -40.82 -5.02 -24.11
C TYR A 7 -40.16 -5.61 -22.88
N LEU A 8 -40.07 -4.86 -21.79
CA LEU A 8 -39.55 -5.33 -20.53
C LEU A 8 -40.36 -6.49 -19.92
N LYS A 9 -41.68 -6.38 -19.92
CA LYS A 9 -42.59 -7.47 -19.47
C LYS A 9 -42.45 -8.73 -20.34
N MET A 10 -42.37 -8.57 -21.66
CA MET A 10 -42.20 -9.71 -22.58
C MET A 10 -40.81 -10.39 -22.37
N ALA A 11 -39.73 -9.61 -22.19
CA ALA A 11 -38.40 -10.16 -21.95
C ALA A 11 -38.36 -10.95 -20.62
N VAL A 12 -38.91 -10.42 -19.55
CA VAL A 12 -39.02 -11.11 -18.25
C VAL A 12 -39.85 -12.40 -18.36
N ALA A 13 -40.97 -12.38 -19.12
CA ALA A 13 -41.79 -13.56 -19.34
C ALA A 13 -41.03 -14.66 -20.11
N ASN A 14 -40.25 -14.26 -21.12
CA ASN A 14 -39.41 -15.19 -21.91
C ASN A 14 -38.26 -15.80 -21.07
N ILE A 15 -37.61 -15.01 -20.22
CA ILE A 15 -36.62 -15.49 -19.26
C ILE A 15 -37.22 -16.54 -18.31
N ARG A 16 -38.45 -16.28 -17.83
CA ARG A 16 -39.15 -17.24 -16.96
C ARG A 16 -39.58 -18.52 -17.67
N ALA A 17 -39.91 -18.44 -18.96
CA ALA A 17 -40.30 -19.60 -19.76
C ALA A 17 -39.09 -20.55 -20.06
N ASN A 18 -37.89 -19.99 -20.21
CA ASN A 18 -36.69 -20.73 -20.58
C ASN A 18 -35.53 -20.49 -19.56
N LYS A 19 -35.81 -20.73 -18.27
CA LYS A 19 -34.90 -20.38 -17.15
C LYS A 19 -33.46 -20.89 -17.30
N MET A 20 -33.27 -22.16 -17.63
CA MET A 20 -31.94 -22.77 -17.75
C MET A 20 -31.12 -22.19 -18.90
N ARG A 21 -31.78 -21.92 -20.04
CA ARG A 21 -31.17 -21.34 -21.21
C ARG A 21 -30.71 -19.91 -20.95
N SER A 22 -31.59 -19.08 -20.37
CA SER A 22 -31.29 -17.69 -20.00
C SER A 22 -30.22 -17.60 -18.92
N LEU A 23 -30.23 -18.50 -17.93
CA LEU A 23 -29.21 -18.56 -16.89
C LEU A 23 -27.82 -18.87 -17.46
N LEU A 24 -27.72 -19.90 -18.32
CA LEU A 24 -26.45 -20.30 -18.93
C LEU A 24 -25.83 -19.20 -19.81
N THR A 25 -26.69 -18.43 -20.52
CA THR A 25 -26.21 -17.27 -21.31
C THR A 25 -25.76 -16.11 -20.46
N MET A 26 -26.52 -15.77 -19.42
CA MET A 26 -26.14 -14.70 -18.51
C MET A 26 -24.88 -15.06 -17.70
N LEU A 27 -24.63 -16.36 -17.49
CA LEU A 27 -23.51 -16.83 -16.67
C LEU A 27 -22.14 -16.31 -17.18
N GLY A 28 -21.91 -16.35 -18.50
CA GLY A 28 -20.68 -15.82 -19.11
C GLY A 28 -20.50 -14.32 -18.86
N ILE A 29 -21.59 -13.56 -18.98
CA ILE A 29 -21.61 -12.10 -18.72
C ILE A 29 -21.39 -11.82 -17.23
N ILE A 30 -22.12 -12.54 -16.37
CA ILE A 30 -22.03 -12.41 -14.91
C ILE A 30 -20.60 -12.69 -14.44
N ILE A 31 -20.01 -13.81 -14.86
CA ILE A 31 -18.63 -14.18 -14.48
C ILE A 31 -17.63 -13.13 -14.99
N GLY A 32 -17.75 -12.70 -16.26
CA GLY A 32 -16.87 -11.70 -16.84
C GLY A 32 -16.87 -10.41 -16.04
N ILE A 33 -18.05 -9.82 -15.82
CA ILE A 33 -18.20 -8.54 -15.10
C ILE A 33 -17.82 -8.69 -13.63
N SER A 34 -18.30 -9.74 -12.94
CA SER A 34 -18.00 -9.93 -11.52
C SER A 34 -16.51 -10.14 -11.26
N SER A 35 -15.80 -10.86 -12.12
CA SER A 35 -14.36 -11.08 -11.99
C SER A 35 -13.56 -9.79 -12.09
N VAL A 36 -13.88 -8.93 -13.07
CA VAL A 36 -13.20 -7.62 -13.23
C VAL A 36 -13.42 -6.75 -12.02
N ILE A 37 -14.68 -6.58 -11.62
CA ILE A 37 -15.03 -5.71 -10.48
C ILE A 37 -14.39 -6.23 -9.19
N LEU A 38 -14.44 -7.54 -8.94
CA LEU A 38 -13.82 -8.14 -7.77
C LEU A 38 -12.33 -7.87 -7.72
N ILE A 39 -11.60 -8.18 -8.80
CA ILE A 39 -10.14 -8.06 -8.80
C ILE A 39 -9.69 -6.60 -8.79
N MET A 40 -10.37 -5.71 -9.53
CA MET A 40 -10.07 -4.28 -9.45
C MET A 40 -10.34 -3.71 -8.06
N SER A 41 -11.43 -4.13 -7.41
CA SER A 41 -11.76 -3.65 -6.06
C SER A 41 -10.77 -4.15 -5.00
N VAL A 42 -10.34 -5.41 -5.11
CA VAL A 42 -9.30 -5.99 -4.25
C VAL A 42 -7.94 -5.36 -4.53
N GLY A 43 -7.57 -5.20 -5.81
CA GLY A 43 -6.31 -4.57 -6.21
C GLY A 43 -6.19 -3.11 -5.74
N ASN A 44 -7.24 -2.32 -5.93
CA ASN A 44 -7.27 -0.93 -5.44
C ASN A 44 -7.26 -0.86 -3.90
N GLY A 45 -7.95 -1.78 -3.22
CA GLY A 45 -7.90 -1.88 -1.77
C GLY A 45 -6.49 -2.20 -1.26
N ALA A 46 -5.81 -3.16 -1.88
CA ALA A 46 -4.42 -3.50 -1.57
C ALA A 46 -3.46 -2.33 -1.85
N LYS A 47 -3.66 -1.62 -2.97
CA LYS A 47 -2.89 -0.41 -3.28
C LYS A 47 -3.06 0.65 -2.19
N ASN A 48 -4.29 0.92 -1.75
CA ASN A 48 -4.55 1.91 -0.71
C ASN A 48 -3.82 1.57 0.58
N ILE A 49 -3.88 0.30 1.03
CA ILE A 49 -3.15 -0.14 2.23
C ILE A 49 -1.64 0.09 2.06
N ILE A 50 -1.07 -0.33 0.93
CA ILE A 50 0.37 -0.13 0.67
C ILE A 50 0.69 1.36 0.65
N THR A 51 -0.16 2.19 0.05
CA THR A 51 0.02 3.65 0.02
C THR A 51 -0.05 4.25 1.42
N ASP A 52 -0.99 3.82 2.24
CA ASP A 52 -1.16 4.31 3.61
C ASP A 52 0.05 3.89 4.48
N GLU A 53 0.49 2.63 4.38
CA GLU A 53 1.69 2.13 5.05
C GLU A 53 2.97 2.83 4.57
N MET A 54 3.11 3.03 3.26
CA MET A 54 4.24 3.76 2.69
C MET A 54 4.19 5.24 3.07
N ALA A 55 2.98 5.83 3.20
CA ALA A 55 2.82 7.16 3.73
C ALA A 55 3.25 7.24 5.20
N ASP A 56 3.10 6.17 5.97
CA ASP A 56 3.56 6.08 7.36
C ASP A 56 5.09 5.91 7.45
N ILE A 57 5.71 5.19 6.52
CA ILE A 57 7.17 5.12 6.38
C ILE A 57 7.73 6.42 5.82
N GLY A 58 6.94 7.18 5.04
CA GLY A 58 7.29 8.45 4.40
C GLY A 58 7.62 8.30 2.93
N ILE A 59 6.60 8.47 2.06
CA ILE A 59 6.78 8.51 0.59
C ILE A 59 7.79 9.60 0.17
N ASN A 60 7.95 10.63 1.00
CA ASN A 60 8.83 11.77 0.78
C ASN A 60 10.25 11.51 1.31
N GLN A 61 10.66 10.24 1.46
CA GLN A 61 11.98 9.88 1.92
C GLN A 61 12.88 9.46 0.77
N ILE A 62 14.14 9.87 0.87
CA ILE A 62 15.22 9.51 -0.03
C ILE A 62 16.33 8.92 0.84
N ALA A 63 16.83 7.75 0.50
CA ALA A 63 18.06 7.23 1.09
C ALA A 63 19.23 7.44 0.13
N ILE A 64 20.35 7.90 0.64
CA ILE A 64 21.61 8.01 -0.11
C ILE A 64 22.61 7.13 0.59
N TYR A 65 23.20 6.22 -0.18
CA TYR A 65 24.21 5.27 0.27
C TYR A 65 25.55 5.58 -0.36
N SER A 66 26.62 5.60 0.44
CA SER A 66 27.99 5.56 -0.06
C SER A 66 28.36 4.10 -0.30
N TYR A 67 28.62 3.75 -1.54
CA TYR A 67 29.10 2.41 -1.92
C TYR A 67 30.60 2.45 -2.14
N ASP A 68 31.34 2.43 -1.03
CA ASP A 68 32.81 2.39 -1.06
C ASP A 68 33.32 1.45 0.03
N ASP A 69 34.10 0.44 -0.39
CA ASP A 69 34.72 -0.55 0.52
C ASP A 69 35.81 0.05 1.43
N THR A 70 36.25 1.29 1.15
CA THR A 70 37.35 1.95 1.87
C THR A 70 36.85 2.99 2.88
N ASN A 71 35.55 3.28 2.95
CA ASN A 71 34.93 4.35 3.74
C ASN A 71 35.49 5.76 3.41
N SER A 72 36.15 5.91 2.27
CA SER A 72 36.79 7.18 1.88
C SER A 72 35.76 8.22 1.40
N TYR A 73 34.57 7.75 1.02
CA TYR A 73 33.47 8.56 0.51
C TYR A 73 32.26 8.55 1.45
N ASP A 74 32.45 8.16 2.71
CA ASP A 74 31.37 8.23 3.70
C ASP A 74 30.93 9.67 3.89
N ILE A 75 29.62 9.83 4.09
CA ILE A 75 28.97 11.13 4.23
C ILE A 75 29.25 11.68 5.63
N THR A 76 29.83 12.87 5.70
CA THR A 76 30.22 13.51 6.97
C THR A 76 29.11 14.44 7.51
N GLN A 77 29.25 14.90 8.76
CA GLN A 77 28.38 15.94 9.31
C GLN A 77 28.46 17.25 8.50
N GLU A 78 29.64 17.58 7.96
CA GLU A 78 29.82 18.76 7.12
C GLU A 78 29.07 18.63 5.77
N ASP A 79 28.94 17.41 5.26
CA ASP A 79 28.15 17.14 4.07
C ASP A 79 26.65 17.28 4.33
N ILE A 80 26.19 16.83 5.51
CA ILE A 80 24.79 17.02 5.94
C ILE A 80 24.48 18.53 6.05
N ASP A 81 25.37 19.30 6.66
CA ASP A 81 25.20 20.75 6.77
C ASP A 81 25.21 21.41 5.37
N ALA A 82 26.09 20.97 4.46
CA ALA A 82 26.12 21.46 3.08
C ALA A 82 24.86 21.07 2.27
N LEU A 83 24.26 19.92 2.55
CA LEU A 83 22.98 19.51 1.94
C LEU A 83 21.84 20.43 2.37
N TYR A 84 21.76 20.80 3.67
CA TYR A 84 20.77 21.75 4.15
C TYR A 84 20.92 23.14 3.51
N ASP A 85 22.18 23.59 3.31
CA ASP A 85 22.44 24.90 2.73
C ASP A 85 22.26 24.94 1.20
N GLY A 86 22.60 23.82 0.52
CA GLY A 86 22.69 23.76 -0.92
C GLY A 86 21.47 23.22 -1.65
N VAL A 87 20.64 22.43 -1.01
CA VAL A 87 19.48 21.74 -1.62
C VAL A 87 18.18 22.21 -0.98
N LYS A 88 17.31 22.83 -1.77
CA LYS A 88 16.01 23.31 -1.29
C LYS A 88 14.97 22.20 -1.22
N GLY A 89 14.07 22.28 -0.24
CA GLY A 89 12.97 21.34 -0.06
C GLY A 89 13.33 20.15 0.84
N ILE A 90 14.48 20.17 1.49
CA ILE A 90 14.85 19.24 2.56
C ILE A 90 14.22 19.71 3.86
N ARG A 91 13.40 18.86 4.47
CA ARG A 91 12.80 19.08 5.79
C ARG A 91 13.68 18.57 6.92
N ALA A 92 14.27 17.38 6.75
CA ALA A 92 15.13 16.77 7.74
C ALA A 92 16.12 15.78 7.09
N ILE A 93 17.30 15.66 7.68
CA ILE A 93 18.29 14.63 7.35
C ILE A 93 18.61 13.87 8.62
N SER A 94 18.66 12.55 8.52
CA SER A 94 19.07 11.71 9.64
C SER A 94 19.98 10.58 9.15
N ALA A 95 21.07 10.39 9.86
CA ALA A 95 21.83 9.15 9.81
C ALA A 95 21.52 8.31 11.04
N GLY A 96 21.85 7.04 10.98
CA GLY A 96 21.68 6.15 12.12
C GLY A 96 22.30 4.79 11.92
N TYR A 97 22.63 4.18 13.03
CA TYR A 97 23.14 2.81 13.08
C TYR A 97 22.25 2.00 14.01
N GLY A 98 22.12 0.71 13.74
CA GLY A 98 21.40 -0.22 14.58
C GLY A 98 22.24 -1.45 14.90
N ALA A 99 22.09 -1.98 16.09
CA ALA A 99 22.72 -3.22 16.48
C ALA A 99 21.84 -4.02 17.45
N GLU A 100 22.02 -5.32 17.43
CA GLU A 100 21.37 -6.22 18.38
C GLU A 100 22.08 -6.15 19.73
N GLY A 101 21.29 -6.05 20.78
CA GLY A 101 21.73 -6.05 22.15
C GLY A 101 20.69 -6.70 23.07
N SER A 102 20.77 -6.40 24.35
CA SER A 102 19.78 -6.84 25.32
C SER A 102 19.42 -5.73 26.31
N VAL A 103 18.27 -5.91 26.91
CA VAL A 103 17.71 -5.02 27.94
C VAL A 103 17.40 -5.85 29.16
N MET A 104 17.95 -5.44 30.31
CA MET A 104 17.66 -6.06 31.60
C MET A 104 16.51 -5.33 32.29
N THR A 105 15.52 -6.07 32.74
CA THR A 105 14.36 -5.55 33.48
C THR A 105 14.03 -6.43 34.67
N GLN A 106 13.10 -6.00 35.51
CA GLN A 106 12.59 -6.84 36.62
C GLN A 106 11.93 -8.13 36.14
N LYS A 107 11.47 -8.20 34.88
CA LYS A 107 10.88 -9.38 34.25
C LYS A 107 11.92 -10.32 33.62
N GLY A 108 13.19 -9.94 33.62
CA GLY A 108 14.28 -10.67 33.01
C GLY A 108 14.94 -9.93 31.86
N GLU A 109 15.78 -10.66 31.15
CA GLU A 109 16.51 -10.15 29.98
C GLU A 109 15.67 -10.31 28.72
N PHE A 110 15.63 -9.26 27.89
CA PHE A 110 14.98 -9.25 26.59
C PHE A 110 15.98 -8.89 25.51
N LYS A 111 15.88 -9.53 24.34
CA LYS A 111 16.61 -9.09 23.16
C LYS A 111 16.11 -7.71 22.74
N ALA A 112 17.01 -6.85 22.30
CA ALA A 112 16.69 -5.50 21.85
C ALA A 112 17.44 -5.14 20.57
N ASN A 113 16.77 -4.41 19.70
CA ASN A 113 17.38 -3.67 18.60
C ASN A 113 17.62 -2.23 19.08
N ILE A 114 18.86 -1.86 19.21
CA ILE A 114 19.27 -0.56 19.71
C ILE A 114 19.66 0.29 18.52
N ASN A 115 18.87 1.35 18.28
CA ASN A 115 19.00 2.23 17.14
C ASN A 115 19.53 3.59 17.57
N GLY A 116 20.78 3.89 17.20
CA GLY A 116 21.37 5.22 17.34
C GLY A 116 20.79 6.15 16.28
N LYS A 117 20.18 7.26 16.69
CA LYS A 117 19.48 8.21 15.80
C LYS A 117 19.96 9.65 16.03
N MET A 118 19.86 10.47 14.98
CA MET A 118 20.04 11.92 15.07
C MET A 118 18.75 12.62 15.58
N PRO A 119 18.84 13.85 16.11
CA PRO A 119 17.66 14.58 16.60
C PRO A 119 16.57 14.77 15.57
N ASP A 120 16.92 14.95 14.31
CA ASP A 120 15.98 15.21 13.22
C ASP A 120 15.19 13.97 12.82
N TYR A 121 15.57 12.79 13.32
CA TYR A 121 14.79 11.56 13.11
C TYR A 121 13.34 11.67 13.64
N GLN A 122 13.10 12.55 14.61
CA GLN A 122 11.74 12.83 15.09
C GLN A 122 10.75 13.23 13.99
N TYR A 123 11.23 13.82 12.88
CA TYR A 123 10.39 14.23 11.75
C TYR A 123 10.06 13.09 10.79
N PHE A 124 10.80 11.97 10.87
CA PHE A 124 10.56 10.77 10.06
C PHE A 124 9.45 9.91 10.66
N SER A 125 9.22 9.97 11.97
CA SER A 125 8.12 9.27 12.62
C SER A 125 6.82 10.09 12.56
N LYS A 126 5.76 9.50 12.00
CA LYS A 126 4.42 10.10 11.96
C LYS A 126 3.59 9.82 13.21
N ASN A 127 3.94 8.77 13.95
CA ASN A 127 3.13 8.32 15.08
C ASN A 127 3.17 9.30 16.27
N GLY A 128 4.22 10.12 16.35
CA GLY A 128 4.41 11.06 17.43
C GLY A 128 4.68 10.41 18.79
N MET A 129 4.85 11.22 19.80
CA MET A 129 5.06 10.75 21.18
C MET A 129 3.73 10.54 21.89
N LEU A 130 3.54 9.35 22.46
CA LEU A 130 2.43 9.06 23.37
C LEU A 130 2.66 9.78 24.71
N LYS A 131 3.89 9.72 25.22
CA LYS A 131 4.33 10.39 26.46
C LYS A 131 5.78 10.86 26.34
N GLY A 132 6.12 11.92 27.03
CA GLY A 132 7.46 12.48 27.02
C GLY A 132 7.78 13.26 25.75
N ARG A 133 9.01 13.18 25.31
CA ARG A 133 9.54 13.96 24.17
C ARG A 133 10.71 13.25 23.50
N TYR A 134 11.07 13.73 22.33
CA TYR A 134 12.33 13.33 21.67
C TYR A 134 13.53 14.04 22.32
N PHE A 135 14.75 13.55 22.09
CA PHE A 135 15.96 14.20 22.59
C PHE A 135 16.31 15.44 21.74
N THR A 136 16.81 16.46 22.41
CA THR A 136 17.20 17.72 21.79
C THR A 136 18.61 17.63 21.19
N LYS A 137 18.95 18.55 20.26
CA LYS A 137 20.32 18.68 19.72
C LYS A 137 21.38 18.85 20.82
N LYS A 138 21.05 19.56 21.91
CA LYS A 138 21.97 19.76 23.03
C LYS A 138 22.25 18.46 23.81
N GLU A 139 21.22 17.66 24.07
CA GLU A 139 21.32 16.37 24.74
C GLU A 139 22.07 15.36 23.86
N TYR A 140 21.80 15.38 22.56
CA TYR A 140 22.49 14.59 21.55
C TYR A 140 24.00 14.87 21.54
N LEU A 141 24.38 16.16 21.39
CA LEU A 141 25.79 16.58 21.38
C LEU A 141 26.51 16.31 22.70
N ALA A 142 25.77 16.31 23.82
CA ALA A 142 26.32 15.98 25.14
C ALA A 142 26.45 14.47 25.37
N GLY A 143 26.04 13.60 24.42
CA GLY A 143 26.07 12.14 24.55
C GLY A 143 25.28 11.64 25.75
N GLN A 144 24.13 12.28 26.07
CA GLN A 144 23.37 11.91 27.24
C GLN A 144 22.77 10.51 27.08
N PRO A 145 22.81 9.65 28.12
CA PRO A 145 22.29 8.30 28.08
C PRO A 145 20.76 8.30 28.16
N LEU A 146 20.11 8.60 27.05
CA LEU A 146 18.67 8.73 26.91
C LEU A 146 18.11 7.63 26.00
N ALA A 147 16.87 7.22 26.27
CA ALA A 147 16.17 6.24 25.43
C ALA A 147 14.74 6.64 25.13
N ILE A 148 14.28 6.26 23.97
CA ILE A 148 12.88 6.29 23.54
C ILE A 148 12.48 4.86 23.22
N ILE A 149 11.29 4.46 23.66
CA ILE A 149 10.78 3.10 23.49
C ILE A 149 9.40 3.14 22.86
N GLY A 150 9.06 2.13 22.06
CA GLY A 150 7.71 1.98 21.51
C GLY A 150 6.67 1.64 22.59
N GLU A 151 5.43 2.09 22.41
CA GLU A 151 4.30 1.85 23.34
C GLU A 151 4.09 0.38 23.66
N LYS A 152 4.09 -0.50 22.64
CA LYS A 152 3.89 -1.95 22.81
C LYS A 152 5.00 -2.56 23.67
N ASP A 153 6.23 -2.15 23.46
CA ASP A 153 7.39 -2.62 24.20
C ASP A 153 7.39 -2.08 25.65
N ALA A 154 7.00 -0.82 25.84
CA ALA A 154 6.82 -0.24 27.16
C ALA A 154 5.83 -1.05 28.02
N VAL A 155 4.66 -1.39 27.45
CA VAL A 155 3.66 -2.24 28.11
C VAL A 155 4.21 -3.65 28.34
N ARG A 156 4.92 -4.23 27.39
CA ARG A 156 5.48 -5.59 27.48
C ARG A 156 6.46 -5.73 28.65
N ILE A 157 7.40 -4.79 28.78
CA ILE A 157 8.48 -4.90 29.78
C ILE A 157 8.12 -4.27 31.12
N PHE A 158 7.39 -3.15 31.15
CA PHE A 158 7.04 -2.43 32.38
C PHE A 158 5.57 -2.63 32.81
N GLY A 159 4.71 -3.16 31.94
CA GLY A 159 3.27 -3.27 32.21
C GLY A 159 2.50 -1.95 32.13
N SER A 160 3.15 -0.85 31.70
CA SER A 160 2.58 0.51 31.66
C SER A 160 3.33 1.37 30.64
N THR A 161 2.66 2.37 30.11
CA THR A 161 3.26 3.44 29.30
C THR A 161 3.75 4.62 30.14
N ASP A 162 3.50 4.62 31.47
CA ASP A 162 3.92 5.67 32.39
C ASP A 162 5.31 5.37 32.97
N ILE A 163 6.31 5.47 32.11
CA ILE A 163 7.69 5.04 32.36
C ILE A 163 8.73 6.13 32.09
N VAL A 164 8.30 7.31 31.70
CA VAL A 164 9.21 8.46 31.49
C VAL A 164 9.95 8.76 32.81
N GLY A 165 11.27 8.88 32.73
CA GLY A 165 12.16 9.07 33.87
C GLY A 165 12.65 7.77 34.54
N LYS A 166 12.20 6.59 34.11
CA LYS A 166 12.75 5.32 34.58
C LYS A 166 14.07 5.02 33.89
N GLU A 167 14.94 4.31 34.63
CA GLU A 167 16.20 3.80 34.10
C GLU A 167 16.00 2.41 33.49
N LEU A 168 16.75 2.13 32.42
CA LEU A 168 16.76 0.90 31.69
C LEU A 168 18.22 0.48 31.42
N ASP A 169 18.61 -0.66 31.96
CA ASP A 169 19.95 -1.21 31.73
C ASP A 169 20.02 -1.90 30.36
N VAL A 170 20.88 -1.38 29.51
CA VAL A 170 21.05 -1.84 28.14
C VAL A 170 22.46 -2.39 27.96
N THR A 171 22.55 -3.57 27.39
CA THR A 171 23.84 -4.20 27.01
C THR A 171 23.99 -4.24 25.52
N LEU A 172 25.08 -3.69 25.04
CA LEU A 172 25.46 -3.69 23.62
C LEU A 172 26.91 -4.14 23.50
N TYR A 173 27.17 -5.24 22.80
CA TYR A 173 28.51 -5.83 22.62
C TYR A 173 29.30 -5.98 23.93
N GLY A 174 28.61 -6.39 25.00
CA GLY A 174 29.20 -6.62 26.31
C GLY A 174 29.49 -5.34 27.11
N LYS A 175 29.14 -4.17 26.62
CA LYS A 175 29.14 -2.93 27.40
C LYS A 175 27.74 -2.65 27.94
N GLU A 176 27.66 -2.43 29.24
CA GLU A 176 26.41 -2.09 29.93
C GLU A 176 26.33 -0.58 30.12
N MET A 177 25.13 -0.02 29.93
CA MET A 177 24.82 1.39 30.17
C MET A 177 23.39 1.54 30.65
N GLY A 178 23.23 2.29 31.76
CA GLY A 178 21.90 2.73 32.20
C GLY A 178 21.41 3.89 31.34
N LEU A 179 20.25 3.71 30.72
CA LEU A 179 19.61 4.75 29.89
C LEU A 179 18.36 5.26 30.59
N THR A 180 18.16 6.58 30.58
CA THR A 180 16.93 7.19 31.07
C THR A 180 15.87 7.25 29.97
N ILE A 181 14.71 6.67 30.18
CA ILE A 181 13.59 6.74 29.25
C ILE A 181 13.00 8.16 29.31
N ILE A 182 13.05 8.88 28.18
CA ILE A 182 12.52 10.24 28.04
C ILE A 182 11.27 10.34 27.21
N GLY A 183 10.96 9.30 26.45
CA GLY A 183 9.79 9.26 25.57
C GLY A 183 9.28 7.85 25.32
N VAL A 184 7.97 7.78 25.13
CA VAL A 184 7.25 6.60 24.65
C VAL A 184 6.60 6.99 23.32
N GLU A 185 7.04 6.35 22.25
CA GLU A 185 6.50 6.58 20.92
C GLU A 185 5.18 5.82 20.75
N LYS A 186 4.17 6.48 20.19
CA LYS A 186 2.86 5.86 19.98
C LYS A 186 2.98 4.69 18.99
N ALA A 187 2.36 3.57 19.28
CA ALA A 187 2.32 2.45 18.36
C ALA A 187 1.50 2.81 17.11
N SER A 188 1.99 2.44 15.93
CA SER A 188 1.13 2.40 14.75
C SER A 188 0.08 1.31 14.96
N GLU A 189 -1.20 1.71 14.99
CA GLU A 189 -2.31 0.78 15.25
C GLU A 189 -2.55 -0.15 14.05
N ASP A 190 -2.20 0.31 12.84
CA ASP A 190 -2.56 -0.30 11.57
C ASP A 190 -1.36 -0.77 10.73
N SER A 191 -0.12 -0.76 11.25
CA SER A 191 1.04 -1.12 10.45
C SER A 191 1.06 -2.61 10.07
N MET A 192 0.98 -2.86 8.77
CA MET A 192 1.10 -4.18 8.15
C MET A 192 2.43 -4.88 8.50
N PHE A 193 3.48 -4.10 8.76
CA PHE A 193 4.83 -4.58 9.05
C PHE A 193 5.10 -4.71 10.56
N SER A 194 4.19 -4.26 11.42
CA SER A 194 4.34 -4.36 12.88
C SER A 194 3.91 -5.74 13.41
N PHE A 195 4.57 -6.78 12.95
CA PHE A 195 4.41 -8.12 13.54
C PHE A 195 5.16 -8.18 14.88
N THR A 196 4.50 -7.74 15.94
CA THR A 196 5.05 -7.93 17.29
C THR A 196 4.70 -9.35 17.76
N TYR A 197 5.62 -10.29 17.57
CA TYR A 197 5.52 -11.60 18.20
C TYR A 197 5.92 -11.47 19.68
N GLU A 198 5.45 -12.38 20.50
CA GLU A 198 5.73 -12.39 21.95
C GLU A 198 7.24 -12.36 22.28
N ASN A 199 8.07 -12.82 21.35
CA ASN A 199 9.55 -12.85 21.44
C ASN A 199 10.27 -11.87 20.48
N SER A 200 9.58 -10.89 19.89
CA SER A 200 10.25 -9.89 19.06
C SER A 200 11.26 -9.08 19.87
N PRO A 201 12.42 -8.70 19.32
CA PRO A 201 13.33 -7.77 19.98
C PRO A 201 12.61 -6.47 20.37
N ILE A 202 13.04 -5.86 21.47
CA ILE A 202 12.57 -4.54 21.91
C ILE A 202 13.20 -3.49 21.02
N GLU A 203 12.41 -2.56 20.49
CA GLU A 203 12.93 -1.46 19.70
C GLU A 203 13.23 -0.25 20.59
N LEU A 204 14.51 0.11 20.66
CA LEU A 204 15.00 1.27 21.39
C LEU A 204 15.64 2.28 20.42
N GLN A 205 15.30 3.55 20.60
CA GLN A 205 15.99 4.65 19.94
C GLN A 205 16.79 5.43 20.99
N ILE A 206 18.08 5.63 20.71
CA ILE A 206 19.01 6.35 21.57
C ILE A 206 19.76 7.40 20.74
N PRO A 207 20.35 8.45 21.36
CA PRO A 207 21.21 9.36 20.63
C PRO A 207 22.38 8.62 19.97
N LEU A 208 22.66 8.93 18.71
CA LEU A 208 23.71 8.23 17.95
C LEU A 208 25.09 8.37 18.61
N ILE A 209 25.40 9.50 19.25
CA ILE A 209 26.65 9.69 20.01
C ILE A 209 26.71 8.72 21.20
N THR A 210 25.58 8.50 21.89
CA THR A 210 25.48 7.51 22.97
C THR A 210 25.67 6.08 22.44
N PHE A 211 25.05 5.76 21.29
CA PHE A 211 25.22 4.50 20.60
C PHE A 211 26.70 4.24 20.25
N SER A 212 27.36 5.23 19.65
CA SER A 212 28.77 5.19 19.30
C SER A 212 29.69 4.91 20.50
N THR A 213 29.41 5.57 21.62
CA THR A 213 30.15 5.34 22.86
C THR A 213 30.04 3.88 23.35
N MET A 214 28.84 3.30 23.21
CA MET A 214 28.58 1.90 23.56
C MET A 214 29.22 0.93 22.54
N TYR A 215 29.06 1.21 21.27
CA TYR A 215 29.53 0.36 20.19
C TYR A 215 31.04 0.48 19.96
N GLY A 216 31.61 1.65 20.20
CA GLY A 216 33.04 1.95 19.94
C GLY A 216 33.30 2.30 18.48
N MET A 217 32.30 2.82 17.77
CA MET A 217 32.42 3.33 16.39
C MET A 217 32.69 4.82 16.38
N ASP A 218 33.25 5.30 15.27
CA ASP A 218 33.26 6.70 14.93
C ASP A 218 31.87 7.15 14.44
N THR A 219 31.45 8.35 14.79
CA THR A 219 30.19 8.95 14.34
C THR A 219 30.42 10.20 13.49
N GLU A 220 31.64 10.42 13.01
CA GLU A 220 31.96 11.56 12.15
C GLU A 220 31.56 11.30 10.69
N SER A 221 31.37 10.03 10.32
CA SER A 221 30.99 9.65 8.95
C SER A 221 29.92 8.56 8.92
N PHE A 222 29.15 8.54 7.84
CA PHE A 222 27.99 7.67 7.65
C PHE A 222 28.00 7.07 6.24
N TRP A 223 27.84 5.76 6.15
CA TRP A 223 27.69 5.09 4.87
C TRP A 223 26.29 5.34 4.26
N GLN A 224 25.33 5.81 5.07
CA GLN A 224 23.95 6.06 4.67
C GLN A 224 23.37 7.27 5.39
N ILE A 225 22.65 8.09 4.64
CA ILE A 225 21.74 9.10 5.19
C ILE A 225 20.33 8.93 4.65
N MET A 226 19.35 9.34 5.46
CA MET A 226 17.95 9.47 5.07
C MET A 226 17.60 10.96 4.96
N ILE A 227 17.01 11.35 3.87
CA ILE A 227 16.52 12.70 3.63
C ILE A 227 14.98 12.65 3.62
N LEU A 228 14.35 13.46 4.43
CA LEU A 228 12.91 13.72 4.39
C LEU A 228 12.70 15.05 3.65
N THR A 229 11.90 15.01 2.59
CA THR A 229 11.57 16.23 1.83
C THR A 229 10.31 16.90 2.38
N GLU A 230 10.12 18.18 2.06
CA GLU A 230 8.87 18.87 2.34
C GLU A 230 7.72 18.31 1.49
N GLU A 231 6.48 18.46 1.97
CA GLU A 231 5.31 17.96 1.25
C GLU A 231 5.13 18.70 -0.09
N GLY A 232 4.94 17.91 -1.15
CA GLY A 232 4.72 18.44 -2.49
C GLY A 232 5.98 18.75 -3.29
N GLU A 233 7.16 18.57 -2.71
CA GLU A 233 8.43 18.72 -3.41
C GLU A 233 8.72 17.51 -4.33
N ASP A 234 9.46 17.77 -5.40
CA ASP A 234 9.93 16.73 -6.30
C ASP A 234 11.12 15.98 -5.71
N THR A 235 10.85 14.78 -5.19
CA THR A 235 11.85 13.92 -4.55
C THR A 235 12.97 13.51 -5.50
N TYR A 236 12.71 13.35 -6.81
CA TYR A 236 13.74 13.01 -7.81
C TYR A 236 14.70 14.17 -8.05
N ARG A 237 14.18 15.39 -8.09
CA ARG A 237 15.02 16.59 -8.19
C ARG A 237 15.94 16.71 -6.97
N ILE A 238 15.36 16.60 -5.77
CA ILE A 238 16.12 16.70 -4.51
C ILE A 238 17.17 15.59 -4.42
N ALA A 239 16.81 14.36 -4.77
CA ALA A 239 17.71 13.22 -4.81
C ALA A 239 18.92 13.47 -5.73
N SER A 240 18.66 13.95 -6.96
CA SER A 240 19.70 14.27 -7.94
C SER A 240 20.57 15.45 -7.50
N GLU A 241 19.99 16.51 -6.94
CA GLU A 241 20.74 17.66 -6.45
C GLU A 241 21.64 17.27 -5.25
N ALA A 242 21.12 16.44 -4.33
CA ALA A 242 21.85 15.96 -3.18
C ALA A 242 23.03 15.05 -3.57
N SER A 243 22.77 14.04 -4.42
CA SER A 243 23.81 13.15 -4.93
C SER A 243 24.93 13.94 -5.67
N ASN A 244 24.55 14.82 -6.59
CA ASN A 244 25.50 15.65 -7.33
C ASN A 244 26.30 16.59 -6.40
N LEU A 245 25.71 17.06 -5.29
CA LEU A 245 26.44 17.90 -4.32
C LEU A 245 27.48 17.06 -3.58
N LEU A 246 27.13 15.86 -3.11
CA LEU A 246 28.05 14.93 -2.46
C LEU A 246 29.20 14.54 -3.38
N GLU A 247 28.91 14.15 -4.63
CA GLU A 247 29.92 13.82 -5.63
C GLU A 247 30.93 14.95 -5.87
N ARG A 248 30.45 16.18 -5.97
CA ARG A 248 31.34 17.35 -6.13
C ARG A 248 32.20 17.59 -4.91
N ARG A 249 31.64 17.44 -3.69
CA ARG A 249 32.40 17.65 -2.44
C ARG A 249 33.50 16.62 -2.26
N HIS A 250 33.19 15.37 -2.61
CA HIS A 250 34.12 14.25 -2.53
C HIS A 250 34.97 14.03 -3.78
N GLN A 251 34.84 14.91 -4.80
CA GLN A 251 35.60 14.86 -6.06
C GLN A 251 35.49 13.53 -6.83
N CYS A 252 34.34 12.85 -6.71
CA CYS A 252 34.05 11.57 -7.36
C CYS A 252 32.93 11.64 -8.41
N SER A 253 32.78 12.80 -9.06
CA SER A 253 31.71 13.02 -10.03
C SER A 253 31.78 12.04 -11.21
N GLY A 254 30.72 11.27 -11.39
CA GLY A 254 30.57 10.27 -12.46
C GLY A 254 31.15 8.89 -12.10
N GLU A 255 31.51 8.65 -10.85
CA GLU A 255 32.01 7.34 -10.38
C GLU A 255 30.90 6.45 -9.77
N ASP A 256 29.63 6.96 -9.76
CA ASP A 256 28.45 6.24 -9.20
C ASP A 256 28.61 5.74 -7.76
N ILE A 257 29.41 6.47 -6.97
CA ILE A 257 29.69 6.12 -5.55
C ILE A 257 28.42 6.28 -4.71
N TYR A 258 27.64 7.36 -4.93
CA TYR A 258 26.44 7.62 -4.17
C TYR A 258 25.22 7.08 -4.88
N GLN A 259 24.67 5.99 -4.35
CA GLN A 259 23.44 5.42 -4.84
C GLN A 259 22.23 6.04 -4.12
N VAL A 260 21.23 6.37 -4.90
CA VAL A 260 20.02 7.00 -4.40
C VAL A 260 18.85 6.04 -4.51
N GLU A 261 18.18 5.81 -3.41
CA GLU A 261 16.95 5.05 -3.33
C GLU A 261 15.80 6.00 -2.99
N ASN A 262 14.86 6.16 -3.92
CA ASN A 262 13.69 6.99 -3.71
C ASN A 262 12.50 6.10 -3.33
N PHE A 263 11.95 6.31 -2.15
CA PHE A 263 10.83 5.49 -1.66
C PHE A 263 9.57 5.60 -2.53
N SER A 264 9.42 6.69 -3.31
CA SER A 264 8.35 6.81 -4.30
C SER A 264 8.43 5.79 -5.45
N ASP A 265 9.62 5.21 -5.72
CA ASP A 265 9.78 4.16 -6.74
C ASP A 265 9.08 2.86 -6.37
N TYR A 266 8.95 2.56 -5.08
CA TYR A 266 8.19 1.41 -4.61
C TYR A 266 6.73 1.52 -5.02
N MET A 267 6.13 2.73 -4.92
CA MET A 267 4.75 2.97 -5.34
C MET A 267 4.57 2.80 -6.84
N THR A 268 5.52 3.29 -7.64
CA THR A 268 5.50 3.08 -9.11
C THR A 268 5.57 1.60 -9.45
N THR A 269 6.33 0.82 -8.71
CA THR A 269 6.44 -0.63 -8.90
C THR A 269 5.15 -1.34 -8.52
N VAL A 270 4.53 -0.96 -7.42
CA VAL A 270 3.20 -1.47 -7.01
C VAL A 270 2.15 -1.17 -8.10
N ASP A 271 2.13 0.07 -8.62
CA ASP A 271 1.21 0.46 -9.69
C ASP A 271 1.42 -0.35 -10.97
N LYS A 272 2.66 -0.62 -11.35
CA LYS A 272 2.98 -1.49 -12.50
C LYS A 272 2.48 -2.91 -12.30
N VAL A 273 2.71 -3.51 -11.13
CA VAL A 273 2.25 -4.87 -10.83
C VAL A 273 0.72 -4.96 -10.85
N ILE A 274 0.04 -4.03 -10.19
CA ILE A 274 -1.44 -3.97 -10.20
C ILE A 274 -1.95 -3.75 -11.64
N GLY A 275 -1.29 -2.91 -12.41
CA GLY A 275 -1.61 -2.66 -13.82
C GLY A 275 -1.50 -3.92 -14.69
N ILE A 276 -0.45 -4.71 -14.51
CA ILE A 276 -0.26 -5.99 -15.22
C ILE A 276 -1.38 -6.97 -14.85
N VAL A 277 -1.66 -7.15 -13.55
CA VAL A 277 -2.72 -8.05 -13.07
C VAL A 277 -4.08 -7.61 -13.62
N THR A 278 -4.39 -6.33 -13.56
CA THR A 278 -5.64 -5.77 -14.09
C THR A 278 -5.78 -6.02 -15.59
N THR A 279 -4.69 -5.87 -16.36
CA THR A 279 -4.67 -6.11 -17.80
C THR A 279 -4.96 -7.58 -18.12
N LEU A 280 -4.29 -8.51 -17.43
CA LEU A 280 -4.51 -9.95 -17.61
C LEU A 280 -5.96 -10.35 -17.32
N VAL A 281 -6.51 -9.85 -16.23
CA VAL A 281 -7.90 -10.12 -15.84
C VAL A 281 -8.90 -9.51 -16.81
N SER A 282 -8.63 -8.29 -17.28
CA SER A 282 -9.46 -7.65 -18.30
C SER A 282 -9.48 -8.45 -19.61
N PHE A 283 -8.36 -9.07 -19.98
CA PHE A 283 -8.28 -9.96 -21.13
C PHE A 283 -9.12 -11.23 -20.93
N VAL A 284 -9.04 -11.89 -19.76
CA VAL A 284 -9.87 -13.05 -19.44
C VAL A 284 -11.36 -12.69 -19.43
N ALA A 285 -11.70 -11.53 -18.89
CA ALA A 285 -13.08 -11.05 -18.88
C ALA A 285 -13.60 -10.75 -20.29
N ALA A 286 -12.78 -10.15 -21.15
CA ALA A 286 -13.15 -9.91 -22.55
C ALA A 286 -13.47 -11.23 -23.27
N ILE A 287 -12.67 -12.28 -23.06
CA ILE A 287 -12.95 -13.62 -23.57
C ILE A 287 -14.27 -14.16 -23.01
N SER A 288 -14.50 -14.04 -21.71
CA SER A 288 -15.73 -14.49 -21.05
C SER A 288 -16.96 -13.77 -21.58
N LEU A 289 -16.87 -12.46 -21.79
CA LEU A 289 -17.94 -11.65 -22.39
C LEU A 289 -18.20 -12.04 -23.84
N LEU A 290 -17.15 -12.34 -24.62
CA LEU A 290 -17.28 -12.79 -26.00
C LEU A 290 -17.98 -14.16 -26.06
N VAL A 291 -17.61 -15.10 -25.19
CA VAL A 291 -18.29 -16.40 -25.07
C VAL A 291 -19.74 -16.24 -24.64
N GLY A 292 -19.99 -15.36 -23.65
CA GLY A 292 -21.35 -14.98 -23.24
C GLY A 292 -22.17 -14.40 -24.39
N GLY A 293 -21.59 -13.50 -25.17
CA GLY A 293 -22.21 -12.90 -26.37
C GLY A 293 -22.57 -13.93 -27.44
N ILE A 294 -21.66 -14.88 -27.71
CA ILE A 294 -21.94 -16.02 -28.63
C ILE A 294 -23.10 -16.86 -28.06
N GLY A 295 -23.14 -17.07 -26.74
CA GLY A 295 -24.24 -17.75 -26.07
C GLY A 295 -25.59 -17.05 -26.32
N VAL A 296 -25.62 -15.70 -26.15
CA VAL A 296 -26.83 -14.87 -26.45
C VAL A 296 -27.22 -15.02 -27.92
N MET A 297 -26.24 -14.91 -28.83
CA MET A 297 -26.48 -15.05 -30.28
C MET A 297 -27.13 -16.39 -30.63
N ASN A 298 -26.58 -17.50 -30.11
CA ASN A 298 -27.12 -18.85 -30.39
C ASN A 298 -28.57 -19.00 -29.90
N ILE A 299 -28.88 -18.45 -28.72
CA ILE A 299 -30.25 -18.49 -28.18
C ILE A 299 -31.21 -17.63 -28.98
N MET A 300 -30.77 -16.47 -29.42
CA MET A 300 -31.61 -15.61 -30.26
C MET A 300 -31.86 -16.24 -31.64
N LEU A 301 -30.88 -16.92 -32.22
CA LEU A 301 -31.09 -17.71 -33.45
C LEU A 301 -32.14 -18.78 -33.27
N VAL A 302 -32.08 -19.58 -32.20
CA VAL A 302 -33.06 -20.60 -31.89
C VAL A 302 -34.45 -19.98 -31.66
N SER A 303 -34.52 -18.88 -30.89
CA SER A 303 -35.79 -18.16 -30.64
C SER A 303 -36.43 -17.63 -31.92
N VAL A 304 -35.64 -17.11 -32.85
CA VAL A 304 -36.14 -16.64 -34.15
C VAL A 304 -36.66 -17.79 -35.01
N THR A 305 -35.93 -18.94 -35.03
CA THR A 305 -36.38 -20.12 -35.80
C THR A 305 -37.65 -20.73 -35.22
N GLU A 306 -37.78 -20.84 -33.91
CA GLU A 306 -38.98 -21.34 -33.23
C GLU A 306 -40.22 -20.43 -33.51
N ARG A 307 -39.99 -19.07 -33.64
CA ARG A 307 -41.09 -18.09 -33.89
C ARG A 307 -41.24 -17.69 -35.36
N THR A 308 -40.64 -18.43 -36.31
CA THR A 308 -40.65 -18.07 -37.74
C THR A 308 -42.08 -17.91 -38.28
N ARG A 309 -43.03 -18.78 -37.88
CA ARG A 309 -44.44 -18.68 -38.28
C ARG A 309 -45.10 -17.41 -37.76
N GLU A 310 -44.84 -17.05 -36.53
CA GLU A 310 -45.38 -15.83 -35.91
C GLU A 310 -44.83 -14.56 -36.58
N ILE A 311 -43.51 -14.54 -36.86
CA ILE A 311 -42.84 -13.48 -37.63
C ILE A 311 -43.42 -13.32 -39.02
N GLY A 312 -43.67 -14.49 -39.68
CA GLY A 312 -44.30 -14.51 -41.01
C GLY A 312 -45.73 -13.89 -41.00
N ILE A 313 -46.53 -14.25 -40.03
CA ILE A 313 -47.89 -13.69 -39.88
C ILE A 313 -47.84 -12.16 -39.63
N ARG A 314 -46.93 -11.67 -38.73
CA ARG A 314 -46.77 -10.24 -38.48
C ARG A 314 -46.34 -9.50 -39.75
N LYS A 315 -45.45 -10.08 -40.52
CA LYS A 315 -44.96 -9.52 -41.76
C LYS A 315 -46.03 -9.45 -42.85
N ALA A 316 -46.87 -10.49 -42.93
CA ALA A 316 -48.04 -10.52 -43.84
C ALA A 316 -49.12 -9.46 -43.46
N LEU A 317 -49.22 -9.11 -42.17
CA LEU A 317 -50.09 -8.05 -41.67
C LEU A 317 -49.47 -6.66 -41.80
N GLY A 318 -48.29 -6.52 -42.46
CA GLY A 318 -47.66 -5.22 -42.78
C GLY A 318 -46.68 -4.70 -41.74
N ALA A 319 -46.24 -5.49 -40.78
CA ALA A 319 -45.21 -5.10 -39.82
C ALA A 319 -43.85 -4.85 -40.51
N LYS A 320 -43.23 -3.68 -40.20
CA LYS A 320 -41.92 -3.33 -40.74
C LYS A 320 -40.85 -4.24 -40.15
N THR A 321 -39.92 -4.71 -40.99
CA THR A 321 -38.79 -5.56 -40.56
C THR A 321 -37.99 -4.90 -39.42
N LYS A 322 -37.80 -3.56 -39.45
CA LYS A 322 -37.12 -2.78 -38.40
C LYS A 322 -37.78 -2.94 -37.02
N SER A 323 -39.14 -2.98 -36.97
CA SER A 323 -39.85 -3.16 -35.71
C SER A 323 -39.67 -4.54 -35.13
N ILE A 324 -39.62 -5.58 -35.98
CA ILE A 324 -39.35 -6.96 -35.57
C ILE A 324 -37.87 -7.10 -35.06
N MET A 325 -36.91 -6.53 -35.80
CA MET A 325 -35.52 -6.51 -35.35
C MET A 325 -35.33 -5.79 -34.02
N LEU A 326 -35.94 -4.59 -33.83
CA LEU A 326 -35.88 -3.85 -32.57
C LEU A 326 -36.44 -4.65 -31.39
N GLN A 327 -37.48 -5.44 -31.60
CA GLN A 327 -38.03 -6.31 -30.56
C GLN A 327 -37.00 -7.36 -30.09
N PHE A 328 -36.34 -8.07 -30.99
CA PHE A 328 -35.35 -9.07 -30.63
C PHE A 328 -34.06 -8.43 -30.06
N LEU A 329 -33.66 -7.26 -30.57
CA LEU A 329 -32.53 -6.50 -30.05
C LEU A 329 -32.79 -6.03 -28.62
N SER A 330 -34.01 -5.51 -28.33
CA SER A 330 -34.37 -5.11 -26.98
C SER A 330 -34.46 -6.29 -26.01
N GLU A 331 -34.87 -7.46 -26.46
CA GLU A 331 -34.91 -8.68 -25.66
C GLU A 331 -33.51 -9.13 -25.25
N SER A 332 -32.56 -9.16 -26.21
CA SER A 332 -31.15 -9.46 -25.89
C SER A 332 -30.49 -8.39 -25.02
N ALA A 333 -30.74 -7.11 -25.26
CA ALA A 333 -30.23 -6.01 -24.44
C ALA A 333 -30.72 -6.08 -22.98
N ILE A 334 -31.95 -6.50 -22.75
CA ILE A 334 -32.51 -6.68 -21.40
C ILE A 334 -31.83 -7.86 -20.69
N ILE A 335 -31.59 -8.96 -21.39
CA ILE A 335 -30.86 -10.13 -20.84
C ILE A 335 -29.44 -9.74 -20.43
N THR A 336 -28.71 -9.02 -21.30
CA THR A 336 -27.34 -8.58 -21.01
C THR A 336 -27.29 -7.57 -19.87
N LEU A 337 -28.25 -6.64 -19.81
CA LEU A 337 -28.35 -5.66 -18.74
C LEU A 337 -28.63 -6.32 -17.37
N ILE A 338 -29.54 -7.29 -17.32
CA ILE A 338 -29.79 -8.06 -16.09
C ILE A 338 -28.54 -8.83 -15.67
N GLY A 339 -27.88 -9.50 -16.62
CA GLY A 339 -26.61 -10.20 -16.38
C GLY A 339 -25.52 -9.24 -15.86
N GLY A 340 -25.44 -8.04 -16.44
CA GLY A 340 -24.51 -6.99 -16.01
C GLY A 340 -24.76 -6.51 -14.57
N VAL A 341 -26.01 -6.18 -14.24
CA VAL A 341 -26.40 -5.75 -12.89
C VAL A 341 -26.11 -6.85 -11.85
N VAL A 342 -26.46 -8.10 -12.15
CA VAL A 342 -26.16 -9.24 -11.28
C VAL A 342 -24.66 -9.43 -11.14
N GLY A 343 -23.88 -9.30 -12.23
CA GLY A 343 -22.43 -9.36 -12.23
C GLY A 343 -21.80 -8.29 -11.35
N ILE A 344 -22.28 -7.04 -11.42
CA ILE A 344 -21.82 -5.95 -10.56
C ILE A 344 -22.09 -6.27 -9.08
N LEU A 345 -23.30 -6.68 -8.74
CA LEU A 345 -23.66 -7.01 -7.36
C LEU A 345 -22.83 -8.16 -6.80
N LEU A 346 -22.60 -9.20 -7.60
CA LEU A 346 -21.75 -10.34 -7.22
C LEU A 346 -20.29 -9.95 -7.13
N GLY A 347 -19.79 -9.10 -8.01
CA GLY A 347 -18.42 -8.58 -7.98
C GLY A 347 -18.13 -7.76 -6.72
N ILE A 348 -19.02 -6.82 -6.40
CA ILE A 348 -18.92 -6.02 -5.18
C ILE A 348 -19.08 -6.90 -3.93
N GLY A 349 -20.12 -7.74 -3.88
CA GLY A 349 -20.35 -8.65 -2.76
C GLY A 349 -19.19 -9.63 -2.55
N GLY A 350 -18.61 -10.13 -3.64
CA GLY A 350 -17.42 -10.97 -3.63
C GLY A 350 -16.19 -10.25 -3.06
N ALA A 351 -15.97 -8.98 -3.44
CA ALA A 351 -14.86 -8.19 -2.92
C ALA A 351 -14.96 -7.98 -1.40
N PHE A 352 -16.14 -7.67 -0.88
CA PHE A 352 -16.37 -7.60 0.58
C PHE A 352 -16.26 -8.99 1.26
N GLY A 353 -16.66 -10.06 0.56
CA GLY A 353 -16.48 -11.43 1.03
C GLY A 353 -15.01 -11.77 1.20
N VAL A 354 -14.17 -11.46 0.20
CA VAL A 354 -12.71 -11.64 0.26
C VAL A 354 -12.12 -10.82 1.41
N ALA A 355 -12.52 -9.55 1.56
CA ALA A 355 -12.07 -8.71 2.65
C ALA A 355 -12.37 -9.33 4.03
N LYS A 356 -13.57 -9.87 4.21
CA LYS A 356 -13.96 -10.54 5.45
C LYS A 356 -13.15 -11.80 5.73
N VAL A 357 -12.84 -12.59 4.69
CA VAL A 357 -12.00 -13.78 4.81
C VAL A 357 -10.57 -13.39 5.21
N ILE A 358 -9.99 -12.36 4.58
CA ILE A 358 -8.66 -11.84 4.93
C ILE A 358 -8.65 -11.38 6.40
N ALA A 359 -9.64 -10.61 6.84
CA ALA A 359 -9.75 -10.14 8.22
C ALA A 359 -9.92 -11.29 9.24
N MET A 360 -10.50 -12.42 8.86
CA MET A 360 -10.59 -13.61 9.72
C MET A 360 -9.26 -14.36 9.84
N ILE A 361 -8.46 -14.39 8.76
CA ILE A 361 -7.15 -15.07 8.74
C ILE A 361 -6.08 -14.19 9.40
N GLN A 362 -6.13 -12.90 9.14
CA GLN A 362 -5.20 -11.90 9.69
C GLN A 362 -5.98 -10.69 10.22
N PRO A 363 -6.38 -10.69 11.49
CA PRO A 363 -7.16 -9.61 12.09
C PRO A 363 -6.46 -8.24 12.08
N ALA A 364 -5.11 -8.24 12.00
CA ALA A 364 -4.31 -7.03 11.86
C ALA A 364 -4.43 -6.37 10.46
N PHE A 365 -5.02 -7.05 9.49
CA PHE A 365 -5.19 -6.56 8.14
C PHE A 365 -6.58 -5.92 7.99
N ALA A 366 -6.69 -4.61 8.22
CA ALA A 366 -7.91 -3.85 7.95
C ALA A 366 -8.09 -3.62 6.44
N PHE A 367 -8.37 -4.70 5.70
CA PHE A 367 -8.58 -4.63 4.25
C PHE A 367 -9.98 -4.09 3.90
N THR A 368 -10.04 -2.94 3.27
CA THR A 368 -11.28 -2.38 2.72
C THR A 368 -11.21 -2.35 1.19
N PRO A 369 -12.07 -3.13 0.49
CA PRO A 369 -12.08 -3.11 -0.97
C PRO A 369 -12.53 -1.75 -1.48
N SER A 370 -11.79 -1.18 -2.43
CA SER A 370 -12.10 0.10 -3.04
C SER A 370 -12.77 -0.10 -4.40
N VAL A 371 -14.07 0.15 -4.46
CA VAL A 371 -14.85 0.04 -5.70
C VAL A 371 -14.68 1.32 -6.51
N SER A 372 -13.94 1.26 -7.62
CA SER A 372 -13.79 2.39 -8.53
C SER A 372 -15.04 2.56 -9.40
N PRO A 373 -15.68 3.75 -9.42
CA PRO A 373 -16.79 4.04 -10.36
C PRO A 373 -16.37 3.84 -11.83
N ALA A 374 -15.10 4.10 -12.16
CA ALA A 374 -14.57 3.88 -13.49
C ALA A 374 -14.56 2.39 -13.87
N ALA A 375 -14.28 1.49 -12.92
CA ALA A 375 -14.32 0.05 -13.16
C ALA A 375 -15.75 -0.41 -13.51
N VAL A 376 -16.75 0.13 -12.82
CA VAL A 376 -18.16 -0.18 -13.09
C VAL A 376 -18.57 0.34 -14.46
N LEU A 377 -18.18 1.56 -14.84
CA LEU A 377 -18.50 2.15 -16.14
C LEU A 377 -17.85 1.46 -17.32
N VAL A 378 -16.61 0.98 -17.18
CA VAL A 378 -15.89 0.28 -18.27
C VAL A 378 -16.43 -1.13 -18.49
N THR A 379 -17.04 -1.76 -17.47
CA THR A 379 -17.54 -3.13 -17.54
C THR A 379 -19.02 -3.21 -17.90
N THR A 380 -19.78 -2.11 -17.91
CA THR A 380 -21.17 -2.02 -18.32
C THR A 380 -21.33 -1.44 -19.71
#